data_4fe134c85a497afb6d1559fee35a995d
#
_entry.id   4fe134c85a497afb6d1559fee35a995d
#
_cell.length_a   1.000
_cell.length_b   1.000
_cell.length_c   1.000
_cell.angle_alpha   90.00
_cell.angle_beta   90.00
_cell.angle_gamma   90.00
#
_symmetry.space_group_name_H-M   'P 1'
#
loop_
_entity.id
_entity.type
_entity.pdbx_description
1 polymer ?
#
loop_
_entity_poly.entity_id
_entity_poly.type
_entity_poly.pdbx_seq_one_letter_code
_entity_poly.pdbx_strand_id
1 'polypeptide(L)'
;HRTDEYGGSAENRARFLCEIIDEIHKTCGDDMPILVRISADDLMPDGNRIEDTLELIPIIEAHGVDAWSVQAGFHEAPRPVANQIVPEGEFIDLAKQVKTVTSKPVFPGTRINTLDMCDKVVNEGYGDAVGMGRQFIADPDTAKKVAAGHPEQVRPCIVCSRCLDNIFIGKPCQCSVNAHVWEGVKVGTPEQHPAEKQK
;
A
#
# COMPACT_ATOMS: atom_id res chain seq x y z
N HIS A 1 19.02 -3.92 -16.55
CA HIS A 1 20.04 -3.08 -15.91
C HIS A 1 20.32 -1.87 -16.81
N ARG A 2 19.86 -0.69 -16.37
CA ARG A 2 20.05 0.58 -17.08
C ARG A 2 21.48 1.04 -16.93
N THR A 3 22.02 1.63 -18.01
CA THR A 3 23.38 2.20 -18.05
C THR A 3 23.38 3.71 -18.33
N ASP A 4 22.19 4.31 -18.38
CA ASP A 4 21.95 5.74 -18.53
C ASP A 4 21.85 6.44 -17.16
N GLU A 5 21.46 7.72 -17.17
CA GLU A 5 21.29 8.55 -15.95
C GLU A 5 20.21 8.07 -14.97
N TYR A 6 19.46 7.02 -15.30
CA TYR A 6 18.47 6.39 -14.42
C TYR A 6 18.95 5.05 -13.86
N GLY A 7 20.23 4.68 -14.01
CA GLY A 7 20.80 3.43 -13.55
C GLY A 7 22.15 3.61 -12.87
N GLY A 8 22.61 2.59 -12.16
CA GLY A 8 23.89 2.58 -11.45
C GLY A 8 23.77 3.10 -10.02
N SER A 9 24.17 4.34 -9.71
CA SER A 9 24.17 4.88 -8.35
C SER A 9 22.77 5.01 -7.75
N ALA A 10 22.68 5.16 -6.43
CA ALA A 10 21.42 5.34 -5.72
C ALA A 10 20.68 6.60 -6.23
N GLU A 11 21.38 7.69 -6.45
CA GLU A 11 20.82 8.93 -6.99
C GLU A 11 20.20 8.73 -8.38
N ASN A 12 20.89 7.99 -9.25
CA ASN A 12 20.37 7.68 -10.57
C ASN A 12 19.14 6.76 -10.51
N ARG A 13 19.16 5.77 -9.65
CA ARG A 13 18.01 4.85 -9.44
C ARG A 13 16.80 5.57 -8.84
N ALA A 14 17.01 6.57 -7.98
CA ALA A 14 15.96 7.42 -7.42
C ALA A 14 15.45 8.48 -8.39
N ARG A 15 16.25 8.92 -9.35
CA ARG A 15 16.03 10.08 -10.23
C ARG A 15 14.62 10.16 -10.80
N PHE A 16 14.13 9.09 -11.39
CA PHE A 16 12.82 9.13 -12.04
C PHE A 16 11.68 9.43 -11.06
N LEU A 17 11.75 8.85 -9.85
CA LEU A 17 10.76 9.13 -8.81
C LEU A 17 10.91 10.55 -8.27
N CYS A 18 12.14 11.03 -8.09
CA CYS A 18 12.40 12.41 -7.66
C CYS A 18 11.84 13.42 -8.67
N GLU A 19 12.06 13.21 -9.97
CA GLU A 19 11.51 14.06 -11.04
C GLU A 19 9.97 14.09 -11.02
N ILE A 20 9.32 12.97 -10.73
CA ILE A 20 7.86 12.91 -10.58
C ILE A 20 7.41 13.76 -9.39
N ILE A 21 8.07 13.64 -8.25
CA ILE A 21 7.74 14.40 -7.03
C ILE A 21 7.92 15.90 -7.28
N ASP A 22 9.03 16.29 -7.87
CA ASP A 22 9.32 17.70 -8.22
C ASP A 22 8.25 18.27 -9.15
N GLU A 23 7.82 17.51 -10.17
CA GLU A 23 6.78 17.97 -11.10
C GLU A 23 5.40 18.04 -10.45
N ILE A 24 5.10 17.17 -9.46
CA ILE A 24 3.87 17.27 -8.66
C ILE A 24 3.88 18.57 -7.86
N HIS A 25 4.94 18.86 -7.11
CA HIS A 25 5.05 20.11 -6.34
C HIS A 25 4.97 21.35 -7.24
N LYS A 26 5.66 21.34 -8.36
CA LYS A 26 5.62 22.44 -9.33
C LYS A 26 4.21 22.67 -9.88
N THR A 27 3.41 21.60 -10.08
CA THR A 27 2.08 21.70 -10.71
C THR A 27 0.98 21.94 -9.68
N CYS A 28 1.05 21.28 -8.53
CA CYS A 28 0.00 21.26 -7.52
C CYS A 28 0.30 22.19 -6.32
N GLY A 29 1.54 22.68 -6.20
CA GLY A 29 2.02 23.45 -5.05
C GLY A 29 2.65 22.58 -3.96
N ASP A 30 3.46 23.21 -3.10
CA ASP A 30 4.23 22.52 -2.06
C ASP A 30 3.37 22.00 -0.91
N ASP A 31 2.12 22.47 -0.79
CA ASP A 31 1.16 22.01 0.21
C ASP A 31 0.47 20.67 -0.17
N MET A 32 0.73 20.15 -1.38
CA MET A 32 0.17 18.86 -1.80
C MET A 32 0.88 17.71 -1.08
N PRO A 33 0.18 16.94 -0.22
CA PRO A 33 0.83 15.85 0.49
C PRO A 33 1.15 14.69 -0.46
N ILE A 34 2.39 14.18 -0.39
CA ILE A 34 2.88 13.10 -1.23
C ILE A 34 3.18 11.87 -0.39
N LEU A 35 2.41 10.80 -0.61
CA LEU A 35 2.68 9.47 -0.08
C LEU A 35 3.33 8.62 -1.17
N VAL A 36 4.50 8.09 -0.89
CA VAL A 36 5.19 7.17 -1.80
C VAL A 36 4.98 5.74 -1.36
N ARG A 37 4.52 4.89 -2.30
CA ARG A 37 4.50 3.45 -2.07
C ARG A 37 5.74 2.82 -2.67
N ILE A 38 6.50 2.10 -1.84
CA ILE A 38 7.77 1.49 -2.23
C ILE A 38 7.78 -0.01 -1.90
N SER A 39 8.40 -0.80 -2.78
CA SER A 39 8.82 -2.17 -2.45
C SER A 39 10.12 -2.09 -1.65
N ALA A 40 10.07 -2.49 -0.39
CA ALA A 40 11.26 -2.44 0.46
C ALA A 40 12.28 -3.53 0.10
N ASP A 41 11.82 -4.65 -0.44
CA ASP A 41 12.63 -5.76 -0.98
C ASP A 41 11.82 -6.42 -2.10
N ASP A 42 12.42 -6.61 -3.25
CA ASP A 42 11.76 -7.23 -4.40
C ASP A 42 11.61 -8.75 -4.23
N LEU A 43 12.30 -9.34 -3.27
CA LEU A 43 12.33 -10.78 -3.00
C LEU A 43 12.79 -11.61 -4.22
N MET A 44 13.60 -11.02 -5.08
CA MET A 44 14.15 -11.63 -6.30
C MET A 44 15.67 -11.61 -6.28
N PRO A 45 16.36 -12.61 -6.88
CA PRO A 45 17.82 -12.68 -6.86
C PRO A 45 18.51 -11.41 -7.37
N ASP A 46 17.99 -10.81 -8.45
CA ASP A 46 18.54 -9.63 -9.10
C ASP A 46 17.70 -8.35 -8.85
N GLY A 47 16.77 -8.40 -7.88
CA GLY A 47 15.93 -7.28 -7.49
C GLY A 47 16.59 -6.39 -6.44
N ASN A 48 15.95 -5.25 -6.15
CA ASN A 48 16.37 -4.39 -5.05
C ASN A 48 16.19 -5.13 -3.71
N ARG A 49 17.18 -4.98 -2.86
CA ARG A 49 17.14 -5.47 -1.48
C ARG A 49 16.77 -4.35 -0.52
N ILE A 50 16.49 -4.72 0.72
CA ILE A 50 16.18 -3.73 1.75
C ILE A 50 17.32 -2.71 1.90
N GLU A 51 18.58 -3.13 1.80
CA GLU A 51 19.74 -2.24 1.90
C GLU A 51 19.73 -1.18 0.80
N ASP A 52 19.40 -1.55 -0.44
CA ASP A 52 19.22 -0.60 -1.55
C ASP A 52 18.11 0.39 -1.25
N THR A 53 16.99 -0.08 -0.74
CA THR A 53 15.84 0.77 -0.40
C THR A 53 16.18 1.76 0.69
N LEU A 54 16.93 1.34 1.72
CA LEU A 54 17.36 2.22 2.81
C LEU A 54 18.28 3.35 2.30
N GLU A 55 19.08 3.12 1.25
CA GLU A 55 19.84 4.17 0.58
C GLU A 55 18.95 5.15 -0.19
N LEU A 56 17.90 4.64 -0.87
CA LEU A 56 17.03 5.46 -1.73
C LEU A 56 16.13 6.40 -0.93
N ILE A 57 15.64 5.97 0.24
CA ILE A 57 14.65 6.71 1.03
C ILE A 57 15.09 8.14 1.36
N PRO A 58 16.28 8.41 1.93
CA PRO A 58 16.71 9.78 2.24
C PRO A 58 16.86 10.65 0.98
N ILE A 59 17.27 10.07 -0.14
CA ILE A 59 17.42 10.78 -1.41
C ILE A 59 16.05 11.24 -1.90
N ILE A 60 15.08 10.33 -1.93
CA ILE A 60 13.73 10.61 -2.41
C ILE A 60 13.00 11.56 -1.44
N GLU A 61 13.17 11.38 -0.12
CA GLU A 61 12.55 12.21 0.91
C GLU A 61 12.98 13.68 0.83
N ALA A 62 14.21 13.94 0.37
CA ALA A 62 14.71 15.31 0.16
C ALA A 62 13.91 16.08 -0.90
N HIS A 63 13.12 15.41 -1.76
CA HIS A 63 12.24 16.00 -2.76
C HIS A 63 10.81 16.27 -2.23
N GLY A 64 10.52 16.00 -0.95
CA GLY A 64 9.25 16.43 -0.33
C GLY A 64 8.23 15.32 -0.13
N VAL A 65 8.67 14.10 0.20
CA VAL A 65 7.79 13.00 0.62
C VAL A 65 7.27 13.25 2.03
N ASP A 66 5.97 13.04 2.25
CA ASP A 66 5.30 13.21 3.55
C ASP A 66 5.09 11.90 4.29
N ALA A 67 4.96 10.78 3.58
CA ALA A 67 4.79 9.47 4.21
C ALA A 67 5.18 8.33 3.25
N TRP A 68 5.47 7.16 3.84
CA TRP A 68 5.88 5.95 3.14
C TRP A 68 4.87 4.82 3.30
N SER A 69 4.39 4.27 2.20
CA SER A 69 3.64 3.01 2.20
C SER A 69 4.57 1.87 1.81
N VAL A 70 4.90 1.01 2.77
CA VAL A 70 5.91 -0.04 2.59
C VAL A 70 5.28 -1.39 2.30
N GLN A 71 5.74 -2.02 1.24
CA GLN A 71 5.40 -3.38 0.86
C GLN A 71 6.67 -4.16 0.49
N ALA A 72 6.54 -5.42 0.11
CA ALA A 72 7.61 -6.24 -0.41
C ALA A 72 7.14 -7.17 -1.53
N GLY A 73 8.05 -7.55 -2.40
CA GLY A 73 7.81 -8.45 -3.52
C GLY A 73 6.85 -7.90 -4.58
N PHE A 74 6.56 -8.74 -5.53
CA PHE A 74 5.59 -8.52 -6.60
C PHE A 74 5.11 -9.88 -7.14
N HIS A 75 4.27 -9.91 -8.18
CA HIS A 75 3.57 -11.14 -8.61
C HIS A 75 4.49 -12.29 -9.02
N GLU A 76 5.65 -12.00 -9.60
CA GLU A 76 6.63 -13.01 -10.02
C GLU A 76 7.59 -13.44 -8.90
N ALA A 77 7.54 -12.78 -7.75
CA ALA A 77 8.39 -13.15 -6.62
C ALA A 77 8.02 -14.54 -6.08
N PRO A 78 8.99 -15.31 -5.55
CA PRO A 78 8.72 -16.61 -4.93
C PRO A 78 7.72 -16.57 -3.78
N ARG A 79 7.57 -15.40 -3.15
CA ARG A 79 6.55 -15.10 -2.14
C ARG A 79 5.63 -14.00 -2.69
N PRO A 80 4.59 -14.35 -3.46
CA PRO A 80 3.71 -13.36 -4.05
C PRO A 80 2.92 -12.62 -2.97
N VAL A 81 2.90 -11.31 -3.10
CA VAL A 81 2.34 -10.34 -2.12
C VAL A 81 0.86 -10.56 -1.79
N ALA A 82 0.13 -11.24 -2.64
CA ALA A 82 -1.32 -11.33 -2.53
C ALA A 82 -1.84 -12.68 -2.02
N ASN A 83 -0.98 -13.66 -1.84
CA ASN A 83 -1.32 -15.06 -1.65
C ASN A 83 -1.54 -15.40 -0.16
N GLN A 84 -2.45 -16.34 0.12
CA GLN A 84 -2.70 -16.84 1.47
C GLN A 84 -1.56 -17.71 2.04
N ILE A 85 -0.62 -18.15 1.19
CA ILE A 85 0.60 -18.87 1.61
C ILE A 85 1.54 -17.93 2.38
N VAL A 86 1.49 -16.62 2.11
CA VAL A 86 2.28 -15.63 2.84
C VAL A 86 1.67 -15.42 4.23
N PRO A 87 2.39 -15.63 5.33
CA PRO A 87 1.91 -15.40 6.68
C PRO A 87 1.44 -13.95 6.89
N GLU A 88 0.54 -13.75 7.85
CA GLU A 88 0.17 -12.42 8.26
C GLU A 88 1.35 -11.70 8.91
N GLY A 89 1.58 -10.44 8.52
CA GLY A 89 2.67 -9.65 9.05
C GLY A 89 4.06 -10.05 8.56
N GLU A 90 4.20 -10.91 7.55
CA GLU A 90 5.50 -11.40 7.03
C GLU A 90 6.51 -10.29 6.74
N PHE A 91 6.04 -9.11 6.34
CA PHE A 91 6.90 -8.03 5.86
C PHE A 91 6.95 -6.80 6.77
N ILE A 92 6.38 -6.87 7.99
CA ILE A 92 6.38 -5.71 8.90
C ILE A 92 7.79 -5.33 9.38
N ASP A 93 8.71 -6.30 9.47
CA ASP A 93 10.10 -6.02 9.82
C ASP A 93 10.81 -5.13 8.79
N LEU A 94 10.46 -5.22 7.52
CA LEU A 94 10.99 -4.32 6.49
C LEU A 94 10.53 -2.87 6.73
N ALA A 95 9.27 -2.67 7.11
CA ALA A 95 8.78 -1.33 7.46
C ALA A 95 9.50 -0.78 8.70
N LYS A 96 9.79 -1.61 9.70
CA LYS A 96 10.57 -1.23 10.87
C LYS A 96 11.99 -0.81 10.49
N GLN A 97 12.61 -1.49 9.53
CA GLN A 97 13.92 -1.09 9.00
C GLN A 97 13.83 0.26 8.27
N VAL A 98 12.80 0.47 7.45
CA VAL A 98 12.56 1.77 6.79
C VAL A 98 12.47 2.91 7.82
N LYS A 99 11.81 2.70 8.96
CA LYS A 99 11.74 3.69 10.06
C LYS A 99 13.11 4.07 10.64
N THR A 100 14.17 3.33 10.39
CA THR A 100 15.52 3.69 10.88
C THR A 100 16.16 4.81 10.07
N VAL A 101 15.69 5.09 8.86
CA VAL A 101 16.26 6.06 7.92
C VAL A 101 15.32 7.23 7.58
N THR A 102 14.12 7.25 8.16
CA THR A 102 13.14 8.33 7.99
C THR A 102 12.46 8.70 9.30
N SER A 103 12.11 9.98 9.44
CA SER A 103 11.23 10.47 10.50
C SER A 103 9.76 10.60 10.04
N LYS A 104 9.49 10.39 8.75
CA LYS A 104 8.14 10.48 8.19
C LYS A 104 7.31 9.25 8.59
N PRO A 105 5.97 9.37 8.63
CA PRO A 105 5.10 8.23 8.89
C PRO A 105 5.32 7.07 7.92
N VAL A 106 5.35 5.84 8.46
CA VAL A 106 5.54 4.61 7.70
C VAL A 106 4.35 3.67 7.87
N PHE A 107 3.77 3.23 6.77
CA PHE A 107 2.57 2.40 6.73
C PHE A 107 2.86 1.04 6.07
N PRO A 108 3.16 -0.02 6.82
CA PRO A 108 3.20 -1.37 6.26
C PRO A 108 1.81 -1.81 5.80
N GLY A 109 1.73 -2.53 4.68
CA GLY A 109 0.44 -2.85 4.09
C GLY A 109 0.21 -4.27 3.64
N THR A 110 1.23 -5.09 3.48
CA THR A 110 1.09 -6.43 2.91
C THR A 110 0.70 -7.45 3.96
N ARG A 111 -0.42 -8.16 3.74
CA ARG A 111 -0.89 -9.23 4.62
C ARG A 111 -1.10 -8.78 6.08
N ILE A 112 -1.70 -7.61 6.27
CA ILE A 112 -2.21 -7.14 7.56
C ILE A 112 -3.73 -7.08 7.40
N ASN A 113 -4.47 -7.93 8.11
CA ASN A 113 -5.92 -8.04 7.99
C ASN A 113 -6.66 -8.38 9.30
N THR A 114 -5.95 -8.67 10.38
CA THR A 114 -6.54 -8.79 11.72
C THR A 114 -6.28 -7.53 12.54
N LEU A 115 -7.15 -7.28 13.51
CA LEU A 115 -6.99 -6.14 14.42
C LEU A 115 -5.78 -6.34 15.34
N ASP A 116 -5.56 -7.56 15.80
CA ASP A 116 -4.40 -7.92 16.63
C ASP A 116 -3.08 -7.60 15.90
N MET A 117 -3.02 -7.85 14.59
CA MET A 117 -1.84 -7.50 13.79
C MET A 117 -1.72 -5.97 13.62
N CYS A 118 -2.83 -5.25 13.49
CA CYS A 118 -2.80 -3.78 13.46
C CYS A 118 -2.24 -3.22 14.76
N ASP A 119 -2.72 -3.70 15.90
CA ASP A 119 -2.26 -3.30 17.22
C ASP A 119 -0.78 -3.63 17.42
N LYS A 120 -0.34 -4.81 16.99
CA LYS A 120 1.08 -5.19 17.00
C LYS A 120 1.94 -4.22 16.20
N VAL A 121 1.53 -3.89 14.97
CA VAL A 121 2.28 -2.99 14.09
C VAL A 121 2.53 -1.65 14.75
N VAL A 122 1.50 -1.05 15.35
CA VAL A 122 1.60 0.28 15.95
C VAL A 122 2.29 0.22 17.31
N ASN A 123 1.86 -0.68 18.20
CA ASN A 123 2.35 -0.72 19.58
C ASN A 123 3.80 -1.21 19.70
N GLU A 124 4.27 -2.07 18.78
CA GLU A 124 5.64 -2.58 18.77
C GLU A 124 6.57 -1.78 17.83
N GLY A 125 6.05 -0.69 17.24
CA GLY A 125 6.83 0.25 16.43
C GLY A 125 7.27 -0.26 15.05
N TYR A 126 6.52 -1.17 14.45
CA TYR A 126 6.73 -1.61 13.06
C TYR A 126 6.25 -0.58 12.04
N GLY A 127 5.29 0.26 12.41
CA GLY A 127 4.74 1.32 11.58
C GLY A 127 3.93 2.31 12.41
N ASP A 128 3.53 3.42 11.81
CA ASP A 128 2.74 4.47 12.47
C ASP A 128 1.23 4.30 12.21
N ALA A 129 0.89 3.55 11.18
CA ALA A 129 -0.45 3.08 10.86
C ALA A 129 -0.33 1.83 9.96
N VAL A 130 -1.46 1.29 9.49
CA VAL A 130 -1.49 0.11 8.64
C VAL A 130 -2.28 0.36 7.36
N GLY A 131 -1.79 -0.21 6.25
CA GLY A 131 -2.50 -0.23 4.97
C GLY A 131 -3.28 -1.54 4.81
N MET A 132 -4.60 -1.47 4.76
CA MET A 132 -5.47 -2.63 4.58
C MET A 132 -6.33 -2.49 3.31
N GLY A 133 -6.02 -3.22 2.24
CA GLY A 133 -6.85 -3.23 1.02
C GLY A 133 -7.99 -4.25 1.11
N ARG A 134 -7.66 -5.53 1.08
CA ARG A 134 -8.65 -6.62 1.01
C ARG A 134 -9.57 -6.72 2.22
N GLN A 135 -9.13 -6.25 3.40
CA GLN A 135 -10.00 -6.17 4.56
C GLN A 135 -11.16 -5.21 4.33
N PHE A 136 -10.91 -4.04 3.72
CA PHE A 136 -11.98 -3.09 3.39
C PHE A 136 -12.88 -3.55 2.23
N ILE A 137 -12.42 -4.47 1.38
CA ILE A 137 -13.30 -5.17 0.41
C ILE A 137 -14.21 -6.17 1.16
N ALA A 138 -13.67 -6.88 2.15
CA ALA A 138 -14.44 -7.81 2.97
C ALA A 138 -15.46 -7.08 3.85
N ASP A 139 -15.05 -5.99 4.49
CA ASP A 139 -15.88 -5.16 5.37
C ASP A 139 -15.51 -3.68 5.25
N PRO A 140 -16.25 -2.89 4.44
CA PRO A 140 -15.98 -1.45 4.28
C PRO A 140 -16.12 -0.65 5.59
N ASP A 141 -16.92 -1.15 6.54
CA ASP A 141 -17.18 -0.48 7.81
C ASP A 141 -16.23 -0.91 8.93
N THR A 142 -15.15 -1.65 8.60
CA THR A 142 -14.17 -2.12 9.60
C THR A 142 -13.77 -1.01 10.58
N ALA A 143 -13.28 0.12 10.09
CA ALA A 143 -12.83 1.23 10.94
C ALA A 143 -13.98 1.82 11.80
N LYS A 144 -15.18 1.95 11.25
CA LYS A 144 -16.34 2.46 11.99
C LYS A 144 -16.76 1.51 13.11
N LYS A 145 -16.78 0.21 12.85
CA LYS A 145 -17.13 -0.81 13.84
C LYS A 145 -16.14 -0.82 14.98
N VAL A 146 -14.85 -0.78 14.67
CA VAL A 146 -13.79 -0.71 15.69
C VAL A 146 -13.89 0.57 16.51
N ALA A 147 -14.06 1.72 15.87
CA ALA A 147 -14.22 3.00 16.56
C ALA A 147 -15.47 3.06 17.45
N ALA A 148 -16.52 2.33 17.09
CA ALA A 148 -17.73 2.20 17.90
C ALA A 148 -17.61 1.19 19.07
N GLY A 149 -16.46 0.52 19.20
CA GLY A 149 -16.22 -0.49 20.24
C GLY A 149 -16.82 -1.86 19.93
N HIS A 150 -17.09 -2.15 18.66
CA HIS A 150 -17.68 -3.41 18.19
C HIS A 150 -16.76 -4.19 17.23
N PRO A 151 -15.50 -4.49 17.61
CA PRO A 151 -14.57 -5.22 16.75
C PRO A 151 -15.06 -6.63 16.38
N GLU A 152 -15.88 -7.26 17.22
CA GLU A 152 -16.49 -8.58 16.99
C GLU A 152 -17.47 -8.60 15.79
N GLN A 153 -17.94 -7.44 15.35
CA GLN A 153 -18.82 -7.29 14.19
C GLN A 153 -18.06 -7.15 12.88
N VAL A 154 -16.73 -7.02 12.94
CA VAL A 154 -15.90 -6.91 11.73
C VAL A 154 -15.87 -8.25 11.01
N ARG A 155 -16.24 -8.25 9.73
CA ARG A 155 -16.14 -9.41 8.84
C ARG A 155 -14.70 -9.56 8.36
N PRO A 156 -13.97 -10.61 8.79
CA PRO A 156 -12.56 -10.74 8.44
C PRO A 156 -12.36 -11.15 6.98
N CYS A 157 -11.32 -10.60 6.35
CA CYS A 157 -10.83 -11.08 5.06
C CYS A 157 -10.15 -12.44 5.24
N ILE A 158 -10.63 -13.46 4.52
CA ILE A 158 -10.07 -14.83 4.56
C ILE A 158 -8.91 -15.04 3.59
N VAL A 159 -8.44 -13.99 2.95
CA VAL A 159 -7.28 -13.96 2.03
C VAL A 159 -7.36 -14.97 0.87
N CYS A 160 -8.54 -15.31 0.44
CA CYS A 160 -8.79 -16.28 -0.66
C CYS A 160 -8.41 -15.74 -2.05
N SER A 161 -8.03 -14.49 -2.17
CA SER A 161 -7.63 -13.78 -3.41
C SER A 161 -8.68 -13.69 -4.51
N ARG A 162 -9.93 -14.16 -4.31
CA ARG A 162 -11.01 -14.11 -5.32
C ARG A 162 -11.23 -12.70 -5.91
N CYS A 163 -11.06 -11.66 -5.10
CA CYS A 163 -11.17 -10.27 -5.54
C CYS A 163 -10.11 -9.93 -6.59
N LEU A 164 -8.88 -10.39 -6.40
CA LEU A 164 -7.76 -10.17 -7.34
C LEU A 164 -7.89 -11.05 -8.58
N ASP A 165 -8.16 -12.34 -8.41
CA ASP A 165 -8.31 -13.28 -9.53
C ASP A 165 -9.32 -12.79 -10.55
N ASN A 166 -10.46 -12.28 -10.08
CA ASN A 166 -11.47 -11.71 -10.97
C ASN A 166 -10.96 -10.48 -11.73
N ILE A 167 -10.25 -9.56 -11.05
CA ILE A 167 -9.71 -8.34 -11.67
C ILE A 167 -8.68 -8.73 -12.75
N PHE A 168 -7.81 -9.69 -12.49
CA PHE A 168 -6.80 -10.14 -13.46
C PHE A 168 -7.38 -10.73 -14.74
N ILE A 169 -8.58 -11.31 -14.67
CA ILE A 169 -9.29 -11.83 -15.83
C ILE A 169 -10.36 -10.88 -16.38
N GLY A 170 -10.29 -9.59 -16.03
CA GLY A 170 -11.20 -8.55 -16.51
C GLY A 170 -12.63 -8.65 -15.99
N LYS A 171 -12.87 -9.39 -14.91
CA LYS A 171 -14.17 -9.48 -14.24
C LYS A 171 -14.29 -8.48 -13.10
N PRO A 172 -15.51 -8.07 -12.73
CA PRO A 172 -15.73 -7.26 -11.54
C PRO A 172 -15.16 -7.91 -10.29
N CYS A 173 -14.59 -7.10 -9.40
CA CYS A 173 -14.12 -7.56 -8.10
C CYS A 173 -15.26 -8.26 -7.34
N GLN A 174 -15.01 -9.42 -6.76
CA GLN A 174 -15.94 -10.16 -5.91
C GLN A 174 -15.24 -10.56 -4.62
N CYS A 175 -16.00 -10.65 -3.54
CA CYS A 175 -15.50 -11.12 -2.27
C CYS A 175 -16.24 -12.37 -1.82
N SER A 176 -15.51 -13.38 -1.33
CA SER A 176 -16.12 -14.63 -0.86
C SER A 176 -16.90 -14.47 0.45
N VAL A 177 -16.58 -13.44 1.25
CA VAL A 177 -17.24 -13.16 2.53
C VAL A 177 -18.14 -11.93 2.51
N ASN A 178 -18.10 -11.12 1.43
CA ASN A 178 -18.95 -9.96 1.25
C ASN A 178 -19.70 -10.07 -0.09
N ALA A 179 -20.96 -10.49 -0.02
CA ALA A 179 -21.80 -10.61 -1.22
C ALA A 179 -22.17 -9.24 -1.81
N HIS A 180 -22.07 -8.18 -1.02
CA HIS A 180 -22.54 -6.83 -1.34
C HIS A 180 -21.42 -5.88 -1.82
N VAL A 181 -20.32 -6.42 -2.27
CA VAL A 181 -19.12 -5.63 -2.70
C VAL A 181 -19.49 -4.51 -3.70
N TRP A 182 -20.51 -4.73 -4.52
CA TRP A 182 -20.97 -3.76 -5.52
C TRP A 182 -22.30 -3.07 -5.16
N GLU A 183 -22.94 -3.44 -4.06
CA GLU A 183 -24.17 -2.79 -3.63
C GLU A 183 -23.85 -1.36 -3.16
N GLY A 184 -24.44 -0.39 -3.81
CA GLY A 184 -24.19 1.04 -3.56
C GLY A 184 -23.18 1.68 -4.53
N VAL A 185 -22.39 0.90 -5.26
CA VAL A 185 -21.67 1.41 -6.42
C VAL A 185 -22.58 1.27 -7.64
N LYS A 186 -23.43 2.24 -7.83
CA LYS A 186 -24.11 2.42 -9.13
C LYS A 186 -23.03 2.89 -10.11
N VAL A 187 -22.40 1.96 -10.80
CA VAL A 187 -21.62 2.27 -12.01
C VAL A 187 -22.66 2.69 -13.03
N GLY A 188 -22.99 3.96 -13.03
CA GLY A 188 -23.99 4.52 -13.91
C GLY A 188 -23.36 5.24 -15.08
N THR A 189 -24.20 5.40 -16.11
CA THR A 189 -24.01 6.42 -17.14
C THR A 189 -23.87 7.80 -16.49
N PRO A 190 -23.29 8.81 -17.17
CA PRO A 190 -23.18 10.19 -16.65
C PRO A 190 -24.48 10.76 -16.09
N GLU A 191 -25.64 10.29 -16.56
CA GLU A 191 -26.98 10.65 -16.07
C GLU A 191 -27.28 10.12 -14.66
N GLN A 192 -26.57 9.09 -14.18
CA GLN A 192 -26.72 8.53 -12.84
C GLN A 192 -25.84 9.25 -11.79
N HIS A 193 -25.01 10.17 -12.24
CA HIS A 193 -24.26 11.10 -11.40
C HIS A 193 -24.67 12.53 -11.74
N PRO A 194 -25.85 12.98 -11.32
CA PRO A 194 -26.33 14.31 -11.64
C PRO A 194 -25.38 15.38 -11.09
N ALA A 195 -25.27 16.48 -11.83
CA ALA A 195 -24.39 17.62 -11.55
C ALA A 195 -24.60 18.27 -10.16
N GLU A 196 -25.60 17.84 -9.40
CA GLU A 196 -25.85 18.28 -8.02
C GLU A 196 -24.71 17.95 -7.03
N LYS A 197 -23.77 17.08 -7.41
CA LYS A 197 -22.56 16.80 -6.61
C LYS A 197 -21.43 17.80 -6.83
N GLN A 198 -21.65 18.83 -7.65
CA GLN A 198 -20.68 19.90 -7.92
C GLN A 198 -20.96 21.19 -7.14
N LYS A 199 -21.68 21.10 -6.01
CA LYS A 199 -21.84 22.23 -5.07
C LYS A 199 -20.93 22.10 -3.88
#